data_07ad40565dfd31415e576a954a399557
#
_entry.id   07ad40565dfd31415e576a954a399557
#
_cell.length_a   1.000
_cell.length_b   1.000
_cell.length_c   1.000
_cell.angle_alpha   90.00
_cell.angle_beta   90.00
_cell.angle_gamma   90.00
#
_symmetry.space_group_name_H-M   'P 1'
#
loop_
_entity.id
_entity.type
_entity.pdbx_description
1 polymer ?
#
loop_
_entity_poly.entity_id
_entity_poly.type
_entity_poly.pdbx_seq_one_letter_code
_entity_poly.pdbx_strand_id
1 'polypeptide(L)'
;MCIRDRSIGVDRLIMALKQLDLLKAETKPLVVIANIDDQNMPEYISMAREIRREGIACEISFGSKNLGKQLKYCDRKGASIVLIAGEEEIKKGEISIKDLDKGKQVSKDITERDKWKEAKAGQQTIKRSELLIALKKVLG
;
A
#
# COMPACT_ATOMS: atom_id res chain seq x y z
N MET A 1 39.07 23.62 23.96
CA MET A 1 38.51 22.76 22.91
C MET A 1 37.37 23.52 22.29
N CYS A 2 37.53 24.03 21.06
CA CYS A 2 36.46 24.79 20.40
C CYS A 2 35.57 23.78 19.64
N ILE A 3 34.40 23.52 20.17
CA ILE A 3 33.37 22.75 19.48
C ILE A 3 32.67 23.73 18.54
N ARG A 4 32.92 23.62 17.22
CA ARG A 4 32.19 24.36 16.20
C ARG A 4 31.03 23.50 15.74
N ASP A 5 29.85 23.81 16.24
CA ASP A 5 28.64 23.12 15.87
C ASP A 5 27.91 23.89 14.77
N ARG A 6 27.35 23.19 13.79
CA ARG A 6 26.54 23.77 12.71
C ARG A 6 25.26 22.97 12.60
N SER A 7 24.12 23.63 12.65
CA SER A 7 22.84 23.01 12.41
C SER A 7 22.29 23.41 11.03
N ILE A 8 21.65 22.46 10.36
CA ILE A 8 20.94 22.70 9.09
C ILE A 8 19.46 22.59 9.39
N GLY A 9 18.70 23.64 9.09
CA GLY A 9 17.24 23.63 9.16
C GLY A 9 16.67 22.82 8.00
N VAL A 10 16.31 21.55 8.25
CA VAL A 10 15.80 20.62 7.22
C VAL A 10 14.53 21.15 6.56
N ASP A 11 13.62 21.76 7.34
CA ASP A 11 12.38 22.34 6.81
C ASP A 11 12.64 23.47 5.82
N ARG A 12 13.61 24.36 6.14
CA ARG A 12 14.01 25.44 5.25
C ARG A 12 14.66 24.92 3.98
N LEU A 13 15.47 23.87 4.08
CA LEU A 13 16.08 23.21 2.93
C LEU A 13 15.02 22.61 2.00
N ILE A 14 14.04 21.89 2.57
CA ILE A 14 12.93 21.31 1.82
C ILE A 14 12.10 22.41 1.14
N MET A 15 11.81 23.51 1.84
CA MET A 15 11.10 24.66 1.27
C MET A 15 11.86 25.28 0.09
N ALA A 16 13.16 25.48 0.24
CA ALA A 16 14.00 26.02 -0.84
C ALA A 16 14.05 25.08 -2.06
N LEU A 17 14.20 23.78 -1.83
CA LEU A 17 14.20 22.77 -2.91
C LEU A 17 12.85 22.70 -3.64
N LYS A 18 11.73 22.88 -2.92
CA LYS A 18 10.40 22.99 -3.53
C LYS A 18 10.25 24.24 -4.38
N GLN A 19 10.73 25.39 -3.90
CA GLN A 19 10.67 26.66 -4.66
C GLN A 19 11.53 26.61 -5.94
N LEU A 20 12.62 25.87 -5.91
CA LEU A 20 13.51 25.69 -7.05
C LEU A 20 13.04 24.54 -7.99
N ASP A 21 11.92 23.92 -7.70
CA ASP A 21 11.37 22.75 -8.44
C ASP A 21 12.36 21.56 -8.57
N LEU A 22 13.30 21.50 -7.62
CA LEU A 22 14.30 20.42 -7.56
C LEU A 22 13.81 19.19 -6.82
N LEU A 23 12.73 19.30 -6.03
CA LEU A 23 12.05 18.19 -5.37
C LEU A 23 10.96 17.66 -6.29
N LYS A 24 11.31 16.75 -7.18
CA LYS A 24 10.32 15.89 -7.83
C LYS A 24 9.87 14.85 -6.80
N ALA A 25 8.68 15.03 -6.26
CA ALA A 25 8.03 14.00 -5.45
C ALA A 25 7.64 12.85 -6.39
N GLU A 26 8.57 11.95 -6.65
CA GLU A 26 8.21 10.64 -7.19
C GLU A 26 7.37 9.95 -6.11
N THR A 27 6.06 9.99 -6.25
CA THR A 27 5.15 9.18 -5.45
C THR A 27 5.35 7.74 -5.86
N LYS A 28 6.27 7.06 -5.17
CA LYS A 28 6.43 5.62 -5.37
C LYS A 28 5.12 4.92 -5.01
N PRO A 29 4.67 3.96 -5.81
CA PRO A 29 3.46 3.23 -5.52
C PRO A 29 3.57 2.58 -4.14
N LEU A 30 2.55 2.78 -3.30
CA LEU A 30 2.50 2.25 -1.94
C LEU A 30 1.64 1.00 -1.92
N VAL A 31 2.21 -0.09 -1.45
CA VAL A 31 1.50 -1.33 -1.15
C VAL A 31 1.17 -1.36 0.34
N VAL A 32 -0.07 -1.64 0.71
CA VAL A 32 -0.48 -1.79 2.11
C VAL A 32 -0.97 -3.21 2.35
N ILE A 33 -0.46 -3.85 3.39
CA ILE A 33 -0.93 -5.15 3.86
C ILE A 33 -1.99 -4.90 4.92
N ALA A 34 -3.21 -5.38 4.67
CA ALA A 34 -4.29 -5.28 5.64
C ALA A 34 -4.07 -6.27 6.77
N ASN A 35 -4.06 -5.79 8.02
CA ASN A 35 -4.02 -6.63 9.21
C ASN A 35 -5.43 -7.04 9.60
N ILE A 36 -5.82 -8.26 9.28
CA ILE A 36 -7.12 -8.82 9.64
C ILE A 36 -7.01 -9.58 10.96
N ASP A 37 -5.90 -10.29 11.18
CA ASP A 37 -5.67 -11.11 12.35
C ASP A 37 -4.24 -10.97 12.85
N ASP A 38 -4.09 -10.63 14.14
CA ASP A 38 -2.79 -10.44 14.78
C ASP A 38 -1.99 -11.76 14.89
N GLN A 39 -2.62 -12.91 14.87
CA GLN A 39 -1.95 -14.20 14.90
C GLN A 39 -1.11 -14.42 13.64
N ASN A 40 -1.52 -13.83 12.53
CA ASN A 40 -0.83 -13.90 11.25
C ASN A 40 0.22 -12.80 11.05
N MET A 41 0.51 -11.99 12.07
CA MET A 41 1.49 -10.90 12.00
C MET A 41 2.88 -11.34 11.51
N PRO A 42 3.44 -12.49 11.92
CA PRO A 42 4.73 -12.95 11.40
C PRO A 42 4.72 -13.10 9.87
N GLU A 43 3.61 -13.61 9.30
CA GLU A 43 3.47 -13.77 7.86
C GLU A 43 3.35 -12.40 7.14
N TYR A 44 2.58 -11.46 7.71
CA TYR A 44 2.50 -10.09 7.19
C TYR A 44 3.85 -9.39 7.19
N ILE A 45 4.65 -9.57 8.25
CA ILE A 45 6.00 -9.01 8.34
C ILE A 45 6.92 -9.65 7.27
N SER A 46 6.83 -10.97 7.08
CA SER A 46 7.58 -11.68 6.05
C SER A 46 7.25 -11.14 4.65
N MET A 47 5.96 -11.00 4.32
CA MET A 47 5.51 -10.41 3.06
C MET A 47 6.02 -8.98 2.87
N ALA A 48 5.88 -8.13 3.89
CA ALA A 48 6.36 -6.75 3.82
C ALA A 48 7.87 -6.67 3.59
N ARG A 49 8.64 -7.55 4.21
CA ARG A 49 10.10 -7.63 4.04
C ARG A 49 10.48 -8.02 2.61
N GLU A 50 9.80 -8.99 2.02
CA GLU A 50 10.02 -9.41 0.64
C GLU A 50 9.73 -8.28 -0.35
N ILE A 51 8.57 -7.62 -0.19
CA ILE A 51 8.16 -6.51 -1.05
C ILE A 51 9.16 -5.35 -0.97
N ARG A 52 9.61 -5.00 0.25
CA ARG A 52 10.58 -3.92 0.46
C ARG A 52 11.96 -4.25 -0.11
N ARG A 53 12.37 -5.53 -0.12
CA ARG A 53 13.63 -5.97 -0.77
C ARG A 53 13.65 -5.71 -2.26
N GLU A 54 12.49 -5.73 -2.91
CA GLU A 54 12.33 -5.39 -4.32
C GLU A 54 12.23 -3.87 -4.58
N GLY A 55 12.48 -3.04 -3.56
CA GLY A 55 12.44 -1.58 -3.66
C GLY A 55 11.03 -0.97 -3.69
N ILE A 56 10.00 -1.78 -3.46
CA ILE A 56 8.60 -1.33 -3.44
C ILE A 56 8.26 -0.83 -2.03
N ALA A 57 7.67 0.36 -1.93
CA ALA A 57 7.19 0.89 -0.66
C ALA A 57 6.05 0.02 -0.12
N CYS A 58 6.20 -0.49 1.10
CA CYS A 58 5.21 -1.37 1.72
C CYS A 58 4.97 -0.99 3.17
N GLU A 59 3.71 -0.97 3.57
CA GLU A 59 3.26 -0.70 4.94
C GLU A 59 2.31 -1.81 5.42
N ILE A 60 2.35 -2.13 6.72
CA ILE A 60 1.35 -2.99 7.36
C ILE A 60 0.38 -2.07 8.09
N SER A 61 -0.92 -2.28 7.92
CA SER A 61 -1.95 -1.51 8.60
C SER A 61 -2.10 -2.00 10.05
N PHE A 62 -1.75 -1.16 11.02
CA PHE A 62 -1.87 -1.46 12.45
C PHE A 62 -3.15 -0.88 13.10
N GLY A 63 -4.06 -0.35 12.31
CA GLY A 63 -5.26 0.30 12.81
C GLY A 63 -6.38 -0.68 13.21
N SER A 64 -7.59 -0.30 12.91
CA SER A 64 -8.78 -1.12 13.18
C SER A 64 -8.75 -2.44 12.40
N LYS A 65 -9.13 -3.56 13.01
CA LYS A 65 -9.29 -4.86 12.34
C LYS A 65 -10.43 -4.88 11.30
N ASN A 66 -11.24 -3.84 11.26
CA ASN A 66 -12.29 -3.69 10.26
C ASN A 66 -11.69 -3.36 8.89
N LEU A 67 -11.81 -4.28 7.94
CA LEU A 67 -11.28 -4.14 6.58
C LEU A 67 -11.77 -2.86 5.89
N GLY A 68 -13.04 -2.47 6.06
CA GLY A 68 -13.58 -1.25 5.46
C GLY A 68 -12.89 0.02 5.96
N LYS A 69 -12.54 0.08 7.26
CA LYS A 69 -11.78 1.21 7.82
C LYS A 69 -10.34 1.22 7.32
N GLN A 70 -9.73 0.05 7.17
CA GLN A 70 -8.38 -0.07 6.61
C GLN A 70 -8.34 0.35 5.15
N LEU A 71 -9.32 -0.04 4.33
CA LEU A 71 -9.41 0.39 2.94
C LEU A 71 -9.56 1.91 2.81
N LYS A 72 -10.40 2.54 3.67
CA LYS A 72 -10.50 4.01 3.72
C LYS A 72 -9.20 4.69 4.14
N TYR A 73 -8.42 4.06 5.02
CA TYR A 73 -7.09 4.54 5.39
C TYR A 73 -6.12 4.47 4.20
N CYS A 74 -6.09 3.34 3.51
CA CYS A 74 -5.27 3.12 2.32
C CYS A 74 -5.59 4.15 1.23
N ASP A 75 -6.87 4.41 1.00
CA ASP A 75 -7.32 5.39 0.02
C ASP A 75 -6.87 6.83 0.38
N ARG A 76 -7.01 7.23 1.64
CA ARG A 76 -6.53 8.54 2.11
C ARG A 76 -5.02 8.68 2.03
N LYS A 77 -4.27 7.59 2.22
CA LYS A 77 -2.81 7.57 2.08
C LYS A 77 -2.33 7.56 0.64
N GLY A 78 -3.21 7.36 -0.32
CA GLY A 78 -2.85 7.22 -1.73
C GLY A 78 -2.15 5.89 -2.02
N ALA A 79 -2.51 4.82 -1.30
CA ALA A 79 -2.01 3.49 -1.60
C ALA A 79 -2.55 3.02 -2.95
N SER A 80 -1.68 2.44 -3.78
CA SER A 80 -2.05 1.88 -5.08
C SER A 80 -2.65 0.49 -4.95
N ILE A 81 -2.09 -0.32 -4.03
CA ILE A 81 -2.47 -1.72 -3.86
C ILE A 81 -2.70 -2.03 -2.39
N VAL A 82 -3.74 -2.84 -2.10
CA VAL A 82 -3.96 -3.46 -0.80
C VAL A 82 -3.89 -4.98 -0.92
N LEU A 83 -3.05 -5.58 -0.08
CA LEU A 83 -2.97 -7.03 0.09
C LEU A 83 -3.86 -7.46 1.25
N ILE A 84 -4.69 -8.43 1.01
CA ILE A 84 -5.63 -8.98 1.96
C ILE A 84 -5.35 -10.47 2.06
N ALA A 85 -5.01 -10.94 3.26
CA ALA A 85 -4.79 -12.35 3.54
C ALA A 85 -5.35 -12.67 4.92
N GLY A 86 -6.47 -13.35 4.97
CA GLY A 86 -7.04 -13.89 6.19
C GLY A 86 -6.43 -15.25 6.55
N GLU A 87 -6.90 -15.84 7.65
CA GLU A 87 -6.38 -17.12 8.14
C GLU A 87 -6.55 -18.27 7.12
N GLU A 88 -7.70 -18.32 6.43
CA GLU A 88 -7.96 -19.35 5.43
C GLU A 88 -7.10 -19.18 4.18
N GLU A 89 -6.91 -17.93 3.72
CA GLU A 89 -6.06 -17.64 2.57
C GLU A 89 -4.61 -17.98 2.87
N ILE A 90 -4.11 -17.64 4.05
CA ILE A 90 -2.74 -17.95 4.47
C ILE A 90 -2.54 -19.48 4.54
N LYS A 91 -3.49 -20.23 5.09
CA LYS A 91 -3.42 -21.71 5.14
C LYS A 91 -3.42 -22.34 3.75
N LYS A 92 -4.09 -21.74 2.77
CA LYS A 92 -4.10 -22.17 1.37
C LYS A 92 -2.90 -21.65 0.57
N GLY A 93 -2.10 -20.74 1.15
CA GLY A 93 -1.01 -20.08 0.45
C GLY A 93 -1.50 -19.12 -0.62
N GLU A 94 -2.66 -18.51 -0.41
CA GLU A 94 -3.28 -17.53 -1.31
C GLU A 94 -3.29 -16.14 -0.70
N ILE A 95 -3.31 -15.12 -1.55
CA ILE A 95 -3.39 -13.70 -1.17
C ILE A 95 -4.32 -12.99 -2.14
N SER A 96 -5.23 -12.19 -1.62
CA SER A 96 -6.06 -11.31 -2.44
C SER A 96 -5.37 -9.95 -2.62
N ILE A 97 -5.17 -9.56 -3.88
CA ILE A 97 -4.66 -8.24 -4.28
C ILE A 97 -5.84 -7.37 -4.66
N LYS A 98 -5.95 -6.20 -4.10
CA LYS A 98 -6.92 -5.18 -4.47
C LYS A 98 -6.22 -3.95 -5.01
N ASP A 99 -6.46 -3.63 -6.28
CA ASP A 99 -6.00 -2.43 -6.96
C ASP A 99 -6.97 -1.28 -6.66
N LEU A 100 -6.48 -0.27 -5.91
CA LEU A 100 -7.30 0.89 -5.54
C LEU A 100 -7.36 1.94 -6.65
N ASP A 101 -6.36 2.01 -7.51
CA ASP A 101 -6.32 3.00 -8.58
C ASP A 101 -7.34 2.65 -9.68
N LYS A 102 -7.46 1.37 -10.03
CA LYS A 102 -8.54 0.90 -10.90
C LYS A 102 -9.91 1.07 -10.26
N GLY A 103 -10.03 0.83 -8.96
CA GLY A 103 -11.27 1.04 -8.21
C GLY A 103 -11.73 2.49 -8.24
N LYS A 104 -10.82 3.48 -8.21
CA LYS A 104 -11.14 4.91 -8.31
C LYS A 104 -11.63 5.33 -9.68
N GLN A 105 -11.07 4.77 -10.74
CA GLN A 105 -11.50 5.05 -12.11
C GLN A 105 -12.93 4.55 -12.36
N VAL A 106 -13.23 3.34 -11.90
CA VAL A 106 -14.57 2.73 -12.03
C VAL A 106 -15.61 3.46 -11.17
N SER A 107 -15.25 3.94 -9.96
CA SER A 107 -16.21 4.61 -9.07
C SER A 107 -16.59 6.03 -9.51
N LYS A 108 -15.83 6.68 -10.38
CA LYS A 108 -16.20 8.00 -10.96
C LYS A 108 -17.33 7.90 -11.99
N ASP A 109 -17.52 6.74 -12.60
CA ASP A 109 -18.50 6.51 -13.65
C ASP A 109 -19.79 5.84 -13.14
N ILE A 110 -19.91 5.52 -11.84
CA ILE A 110 -21.02 4.72 -11.33
C ILE A 110 -21.82 5.51 -10.28
N THR A 111 -22.99 6.00 -10.71
CA THR A 111 -23.99 6.68 -9.85
C THR A 111 -25.05 5.71 -9.28
N GLU A 112 -24.94 4.40 -9.45
CA GLU A 112 -25.98 3.45 -9.06
C GLU A 112 -25.53 2.38 -8.05
N ARG A 113 -26.35 2.23 -6.99
CA ARG A 113 -26.15 1.33 -5.84
C ARG A 113 -26.05 -0.16 -6.16
N ASP A 114 -26.52 -0.59 -7.32
CA ASP A 114 -26.61 -2.02 -7.69
C ASP A 114 -25.31 -2.61 -8.23
N LYS A 115 -24.36 -1.78 -8.66
CA LYS A 115 -23.06 -2.21 -9.17
C LYS A 115 -22.00 -2.46 -8.08
N TRP A 116 -22.35 -2.23 -6.81
CA TRP A 116 -21.46 -2.53 -5.69
C TRP A 116 -21.14 -4.04 -5.53
N LYS A 117 -22.02 -4.90 -6.05
CA LYS A 117 -21.80 -6.37 -6.08
C LYS A 117 -20.85 -6.80 -7.21
N GLU A 118 -20.70 -6.00 -8.24
CA GLU A 118 -19.71 -6.21 -9.31
C GLU A 118 -18.34 -5.58 -9.01
N ALA A 119 -18.20 -4.82 -7.94
CA ALA A 119 -16.94 -4.22 -7.48
C ALA A 119 -15.95 -5.22 -6.84
N LYS A 120 -16.01 -6.49 -7.22
CA LYS A 120 -14.87 -7.40 -7.28
C LYS A 120 -13.92 -7.04 -8.45
N ALA A 121 -14.29 -6.05 -9.27
CA ALA A 121 -13.42 -5.47 -10.30
C ALA A 121 -12.17 -4.87 -9.64
N GLY A 122 -11.03 -5.52 -9.83
CA GLY A 122 -9.75 -5.13 -9.23
C GLY A 122 -9.28 -6.01 -8.06
N GLN A 123 -10.07 -6.99 -7.60
CA GLN A 123 -9.61 -7.98 -6.64
C GLN A 123 -9.23 -9.27 -7.37
N GLN A 124 -7.99 -9.69 -7.23
CA GLN A 124 -7.46 -10.93 -7.78
C GLN A 124 -6.87 -11.77 -6.64
N THR A 125 -7.21 -13.05 -6.59
CA THR A 125 -6.56 -14.00 -5.70
C THR A 125 -5.40 -14.65 -6.43
N ILE A 126 -4.24 -14.62 -5.82
CA ILE A 126 -3.01 -15.19 -6.37
C ILE A 126 -2.35 -16.10 -5.34
N LYS A 127 -1.46 -16.96 -5.81
CA LYS A 127 -0.62 -17.76 -4.92
C LYS A 127 0.43 -16.88 -4.24
N ARG A 128 0.76 -17.18 -2.99
CA ARG A 128 1.80 -16.49 -2.21
C ARG A 128 3.14 -16.44 -2.95
N SER A 129 3.50 -17.50 -3.68
CA SER A 129 4.73 -17.59 -4.47
C SER A 129 4.79 -16.63 -5.67
N GLU A 130 3.63 -16.19 -6.15
CA GLU A 130 3.52 -15.31 -7.33
C GLU A 130 3.35 -13.83 -6.95
N LEU A 131 3.37 -13.51 -5.63
CA LEU A 131 3.11 -12.17 -5.09
C LEU A 131 3.97 -11.09 -5.77
N LEU A 132 5.28 -11.27 -5.82
CA LEU A 132 6.20 -10.28 -6.37
C LEU A 132 6.00 -10.07 -7.87
N ILE A 133 5.74 -11.15 -8.61
CA ILE A 133 5.47 -11.10 -10.06
C ILE A 133 4.19 -10.33 -10.32
N ALA A 134 3.13 -10.63 -9.55
CA ALA A 134 1.84 -9.96 -9.68
C ALA A 134 1.94 -8.47 -9.31
N LEU A 135 2.67 -8.12 -8.24
CA LEU A 135 2.90 -6.72 -7.86
C LEU A 135 3.65 -5.95 -8.94
N LYS A 136 4.73 -6.50 -9.49
CA LYS A 136 5.48 -5.87 -10.60
C LYS A 136 4.61 -5.66 -11.83
N LYS A 137 3.71 -6.59 -12.13
CA LYS A 137 2.78 -6.47 -13.28
C LYS A 137 1.72 -5.39 -13.07
N VAL A 138 1.27 -5.16 -11.83
CA VAL A 138 0.24 -4.16 -11.52
C VAL A 138 0.84 -2.76 -11.38
N LEU A 139 2.08 -2.67 -10.89
CA LEU A 139 2.77 -1.39 -10.65
C LEU A 139 3.52 -0.86 -11.90
N GLY A 140 3.65 -1.69 -12.94
CA GLY A 140 4.31 -1.30 -14.20
C GLY A 140 5.79 -1.51 -14.11
#